data_b1de896806f2343916e85ff18023f0bf
#
_entry.id   b1de896806f2343916e85ff18023f0bf
#
_cell.length_a   1.000
_cell.length_b   1.000
_cell.length_c   1.000
_cell.angle_alpha   90.00
_cell.angle_beta   90.00
_cell.angle_gamma   90.00
#
_symmetry.space_group_name_H-M   'P 1'
#
loop_
_entity.id
_entity.type
_entity.pdbx_description
1 polymer ?
#
loop_
_entity_poly.entity_id
_entity_poly.type
_entity_poly.pdbx_seq_one_letter_code
_entity_poly.pdbx_strand_id
1 'polypeptide(L)'
;NKDKTSYILQSVAAGMNVLADKPMAIDKSSFHKLEEAFELANKKNVLLYDIMTERYDILNIVNRVLMQHKELFGDIQTGSPQDPAVKLESVHHFYKLVSGKPLVRPVWYYDVMQQGEGIVDVTTHLIDLIHWKCFPETILDYKKDIRITGAKHWATPLSLSDFSKSTLATEFPDYLNKDVKDSTLFVYANGEINYQVKDVNVGISVVWNFQAPEGAGDTHSSIIKGTKASIYILQGKEQGYSPKLYIKKADQVNEADFKLHLDHVTSG
;
A
#
# COMPACT_ATOMS: atom_id res chain seq x y z
N ASN A 1 -16.23 -4.86 1.87
CA ASN A 1 -15.75 -3.81 0.93
C ASN A 1 -16.56 -3.73 -0.37
N LYS A 2 -17.12 -4.84 -0.87
CA LYS A 2 -17.85 -4.86 -2.18
C LYS A 2 -18.97 -3.83 -2.30
N ASP A 3 -19.67 -3.53 -1.22
CA ASP A 3 -20.83 -2.62 -1.24
C ASP A 3 -20.46 -1.18 -0.87
N LYS A 4 -19.22 -0.95 -0.45
CA LYS A 4 -18.73 0.35 0.05
C LYS A 4 -18.97 1.49 -0.94
N THR A 5 -18.62 1.28 -2.21
CA THR A 5 -18.79 2.31 -3.25
C THR A 5 -20.27 2.69 -3.47
N SER A 6 -21.18 1.73 -3.32
CA SER A 6 -22.61 2.01 -3.41
C SER A 6 -23.08 2.86 -2.22
N TYR A 7 -22.58 2.61 -1.01
CA TYR A 7 -22.88 3.46 0.14
C TYR A 7 -22.29 4.87 -0.01
N ILE A 8 -21.07 4.97 -0.53
CA ILE A 8 -20.45 6.28 -0.84
C ILE A 8 -21.34 7.08 -1.79
N LEU A 9 -21.72 6.49 -2.93
CA LEU A 9 -22.56 7.15 -3.92
C LEU A 9 -23.92 7.58 -3.35
N GLN A 10 -24.58 6.71 -2.58
CA GLN A 10 -25.87 7.02 -1.94
C GLN A 10 -25.73 8.17 -0.92
N SER A 11 -24.68 8.18 -0.13
CA SER A 11 -24.43 9.23 0.86
C SER A 11 -24.17 10.58 0.19
N VAL A 12 -23.35 10.60 -0.86
CA VAL A 12 -23.14 11.81 -1.68
C VAL A 12 -24.44 12.26 -2.34
N ALA A 13 -25.24 11.33 -2.88
CA ALA A 13 -26.53 11.65 -3.47
C ALA A 13 -27.52 12.28 -2.45
N ALA A 14 -27.43 11.88 -1.19
CA ALA A 14 -28.19 12.47 -0.09
C ALA A 14 -27.63 13.83 0.40
N GLY A 15 -26.55 14.34 -0.19
CA GLY A 15 -25.92 15.62 0.18
C GLY A 15 -25.04 15.55 1.42
N MET A 16 -24.57 14.37 1.79
CA MET A 16 -23.67 14.18 2.93
C MET A 16 -22.21 14.28 2.52
N ASN A 17 -21.37 14.87 3.38
CA ASN A 17 -19.94 14.72 3.29
C ASN A 17 -19.54 13.29 3.64
N VAL A 18 -18.60 12.72 2.89
CA VAL A 18 -18.15 11.34 3.06
C VAL A 18 -16.66 11.28 3.29
N LEU A 19 -16.26 10.63 4.36
CA LEU A 19 -14.88 10.23 4.65
C LEU A 19 -14.84 8.70 4.62
N ALA A 20 -14.23 8.14 3.59
CA ALA A 20 -14.26 6.70 3.34
C ALA A 20 -12.91 6.05 3.61
N ASP A 21 -12.91 4.95 4.36
CA ASP A 21 -11.71 4.12 4.54
C ASP A 21 -11.34 3.38 3.24
N LYS A 22 -10.06 3.13 3.04
CA LYS A 22 -9.53 2.37 1.89
C LYS A 22 -9.92 0.86 1.96
N PRO A 23 -9.97 0.12 0.85
CA PRO A 23 -10.12 0.62 -0.51
C PRO A 23 -11.55 1.12 -0.73
N MET A 24 -11.72 2.22 -1.46
CA MET A 24 -13.07 2.72 -1.80
C MET A 24 -13.74 1.91 -2.91
N ALA A 25 -12.95 1.22 -3.73
CA ALA A 25 -13.40 0.32 -4.79
C ALA A 25 -12.51 -0.93 -4.82
N ILE A 26 -13.07 -2.10 -5.14
CA ILE A 26 -12.35 -3.39 -5.18
C ILE A 26 -12.31 -4.01 -6.58
N ASP A 27 -13.06 -3.49 -7.52
CA ASP A 27 -13.14 -3.98 -8.89
C ASP A 27 -13.45 -2.84 -9.88
N LYS A 28 -13.40 -3.16 -11.18
CA LYS A 28 -13.66 -2.19 -12.24
C LYS A 28 -15.07 -1.58 -12.18
N SER A 29 -16.07 -2.36 -11.80
CA SER A 29 -17.46 -1.90 -11.70
C SER A 29 -17.63 -0.88 -10.57
N SER A 30 -17.08 -1.19 -9.40
CA SER A 30 -17.10 -0.27 -8.26
C SER A 30 -16.23 0.98 -8.51
N PHE A 31 -15.16 0.88 -9.30
CA PHE A 31 -14.37 2.04 -9.67
C PHE A 31 -15.17 3.04 -10.52
N HIS A 32 -15.95 2.59 -11.51
CA HIS A 32 -16.81 3.49 -12.29
C HIS A 32 -17.88 4.20 -11.42
N LYS A 33 -18.46 3.49 -10.47
CA LYS A 33 -19.37 4.13 -9.50
C LYS A 33 -18.66 5.14 -8.61
N LEU A 34 -17.40 4.91 -8.29
CA LEU A 34 -16.59 5.85 -7.52
C LEU A 34 -16.30 7.12 -8.33
N GLU A 35 -15.99 7.01 -9.62
CA GLU A 35 -15.87 8.17 -10.52
C GLU A 35 -17.16 8.99 -10.52
N GLU A 36 -18.32 8.34 -10.67
CA GLU A 36 -19.63 8.98 -10.59
C GLU A 36 -19.86 9.69 -9.24
N ALA A 37 -19.45 9.05 -8.14
CA ALA A 37 -19.58 9.63 -6.81
C ALA A 37 -18.74 10.92 -6.64
N PHE A 38 -17.52 10.96 -7.15
CA PHE A 38 -16.69 12.17 -7.15
C PHE A 38 -17.28 13.29 -8.00
N GLU A 39 -17.78 12.97 -9.20
CA GLU A 39 -18.47 13.96 -10.05
C GLU A 39 -19.71 14.53 -9.37
N LEU A 40 -20.50 13.66 -8.72
CA LEU A 40 -21.71 14.08 -8.00
C LEU A 40 -21.37 14.93 -6.76
N ALA A 41 -20.30 14.56 -6.03
CA ALA A 41 -19.84 15.32 -4.88
C ALA A 41 -19.47 16.75 -5.28
N ASN A 42 -18.73 16.91 -6.39
CA ASN A 42 -18.41 18.22 -6.95
C ASN A 42 -19.68 19.02 -7.31
N LYS A 43 -20.65 18.39 -7.98
CA LYS A 43 -21.92 19.05 -8.37
C LYS A 43 -22.75 19.49 -7.16
N LYS A 44 -22.71 18.73 -6.09
CA LYS A 44 -23.47 19.00 -4.85
C LYS A 44 -22.71 19.86 -3.84
N ASN A 45 -21.46 20.19 -4.12
CA ASN A 45 -20.56 20.91 -3.20
C ASN A 45 -20.45 20.22 -1.83
N VAL A 46 -20.30 18.89 -1.84
CA VAL A 46 -20.01 18.08 -0.65
C VAL A 46 -18.64 17.45 -0.76
N LEU A 47 -18.01 17.15 0.38
CA LEU A 47 -16.71 16.51 0.43
C LEU A 47 -16.85 15.00 0.26
N LEU A 48 -16.04 14.43 -0.62
CA LEU A 48 -15.77 13.00 -0.68
C LEU A 48 -14.25 12.82 -0.58
N TYR A 49 -13.81 12.16 0.49
CA TYR A 49 -12.40 12.02 0.80
C TYR A 49 -12.06 10.60 1.25
N ASP A 50 -10.87 10.14 0.91
CA ASP A 50 -10.32 8.87 1.40
C ASP A 50 -9.52 9.05 2.70
N ILE A 51 -9.51 8.00 3.54
CA ILE A 51 -8.71 7.98 4.77
C ILE A 51 -7.39 7.26 4.46
N MET A 52 -6.36 8.03 4.09
CA MET A 52 -5.00 7.53 3.87
C MET A 52 -4.13 7.76 5.10
N THR A 53 -4.30 6.88 6.09
CA THR A 53 -3.68 6.99 7.43
C THR A 53 -2.16 6.99 7.40
N GLU A 54 -1.55 6.27 6.44
CA GLU A 54 -0.10 6.15 6.34
C GLU A 54 0.63 7.47 6.02
N ARG A 55 -0.09 8.46 5.47
CA ARG A 55 0.46 9.83 5.29
C ARG A 55 0.78 10.53 6.61
N TYR A 56 0.14 10.09 7.72
CA TYR A 56 0.31 10.67 9.05
C TYR A 56 1.34 9.92 9.90
N ASP A 57 1.91 8.82 9.39
CA ASP A 57 3.04 8.17 10.02
C ASP A 57 4.27 9.08 9.97
N ILE A 58 4.96 9.24 11.11
CA ILE A 58 6.07 10.18 11.25
C ILE A 58 7.22 9.87 10.28
N LEU A 59 7.51 8.60 9.99
CA LEU A 59 8.59 8.24 9.08
C LEU A 59 8.24 8.59 7.64
N ASN A 60 6.95 8.47 7.25
CA ASN A 60 6.49 8.90 5.93
C ASN A 60 6.52 10.42 5.79
N ILE A 61 6.17 11.17 6.83
CA ILE A 61 6.27 12.63 6.86
C ILE A 61 7.74 13.06 6.72
N VAL A 62 8.63 12.50 7.53
CA VAL A 62 10.06 12.80 7.47
C VAL A 62 10.66 12.43 6.11
N ASN A 63 10.31 11.25 5.57
CA ASN A 63 10.75 10.85 4.24
C ASN A 63 10.35 11.91 3.18
N ARG A 64 9.09 12.34 3.19
CA ARG A 64 8.61 13.38 2.27
C ARG A 64 9.36 14.70 2.42
N VAL A 65 9.60 15.14 3.66
CA VAL A 65 10.36 16.37 3.93
C VAL A 65 11.78 16.26 3.37
N LEU A 66 12.50 15.17 3.67
CA LEU A 66 13.86 14.93 3.17
C LEU A 66 13.92 14.95 1.63
N MET A 67 12.93 14.36 0.94
CA MET A 67 12.87 14.36 -0.52
C MET A 67 12.66 15.74 -1.14
N GLN A 68 12.00 16.66 -0.43
CA GLN A 68 11.75 18.01 -0.92
C GLN A 68 12.99 18.92 -0.83
N HIS A 69 14.00 18.53 -0.04
CA HIS A 69 15.27 19.24 0.03
C HIS A 69 16.20 18.84 -1.12
N LYS A 70 16.14 19.60 -2.21
CA LYS A 70 16.91 19.33 -3.45
C LYS A 70 18.42 19.27 -3.24
N GLU A 71 18.94 20.02 -2.27
CA GLU A 71 20.37 19.99 -1.96
C GLU A 71 20.81 18.68 -1.29
N LEU A 72 19.89 18.04 -0.56
CA LEU A 72 20.14 16.77 0.12
C LEU A 72 19.79 15.57 -0.76
N PHE A 73 18.60 15.54 -1.35
CA PHE A 73 18.05 14.38 -2.08
C PHE A 73 18.30 14.45 -3.60
N GLY A 74 18.30 15.64 -4.15
CA GLY A 74 18.33 15.86 -5.60
C GLY A 74 16.97 15.64 -6.24
N ASP A 75 16.96 15.16 -7.47
CA ASP A 75 15.77 14.77 -8.20
C ASP A 75 15.56 13.25 -8.12
N ILE A 76 14.31 12.78 -8.20
CA ILE A 76 14.02 11.36 -8.26
C ILE A 76 14.65 10.78 -9.53
N GLN A 77 15.33 9.65 -9.42
CA GLN A 77 15.87 8.94 -10.59
C GLN A 77 14.74 8.32 -11.41
N THR A 78 15.00 8.13 -12.69
CA THR A 78 14.07 7.40 -13.57
C THR A 78 14.03 5.90 -13.22
N GLY A 79 15.19 5.30 -12.91
CA GLY A 79 15.33 3.86 -12.74
C GLY A 79 15.05 3.09 -14.02
N SER A 80 14.85 1.78 -13.89
CA SER A 80 14.46 0.90 -14.99
C SER A 80 13.38 -0.10 -14.51
N PRO A 81 12.71 -0.84 -15.41
CA PRO A 81 11.77 -1.88 -14.99
C PRO A 81 12.40 -2.98 -14.13
N GLN A 82 13.70 -3.27 -14.30
CA GLN A 82 14.44 -4.28 -13.54
C GLN A 82 15.03 -3.72 -12.24
N ASP A 83 15.31 -2.42 -12.20
CA ASP A 83 15.81 -1.70 -11.03
C ASP A 83 15.07 -0.36 -10.87
N PRO A 84 13.81 -0.39 -10.41
CA PRO A 84 12.98 0.80 -10.30
C PRO A 84 13.57 1.82 -9.31
N ALA A 85 13.36 3.10 -9.61
CA ALA A 85 13.80 4.19 -8.72
C ALA A 85 12.97 4.24 -7.42
N VAL A 86 11.74 3.77 -7.48
CA VAL A 86 10.83 3.68 -6.34
C VAL A 86 10.38 2.24 -6.17
N LYS A 87 10.65 1.64 -5.02
CA LYS A 87 10.27 0.25 -4.73
C LYS A 87 9.68 0.14 -3.34
N LEU A 88 8.46 -0.39 -3.24
CA LEU A 88 7.80 -0.68 -1.99
C LEU A 88 7.38 -2.15 -1.92
N GLU A 89 7.72 -2.79 -0.81
CA GLU A 89 7.39 -4.20 -0.55
C GLU A 89 6.77 -4.32 0.84
N SER A 90 5.72 -5.12 0.95
CA SER A 90 5.06 -5.36 2.23
C SER A 90 4.68 -6.84 2.35
N VAL A 91 5.02 -7.44 3.49
CA VAL A 91 4.65 -8.82 3.81
C VAL A 91 3.74 -8.81 5.03
N HIS A 92 2.57 -9.37 4.86
CA HIS A 92 1.53 -9.48 5.88
C HIS A 92 1.25 -10.93 6.24
N HIS A 93 0.51 -11.11 7.34
CA HIS A 93 0.11 -12.44 7.80
C HIS A 93 -1.38 -12.47 8.11
N PHE A 94 -2.06 -13.54 7.66
CA PHE A 94 -3.47 -13.76 7.98
C PHE A 94 -3.67 -13.97 9.48
N TYR A 95 -2.83 -14.80 10.08
CA TYR A 95 -2.80 -15.00 11.53
C TYR A 95 -1.63 -14.25 12.15
N LYS A 96 -1.94 -13.40 13.11
CA LYS A 96 -0.95 -12.67 13.90
C LYS A 96 -1.50 -12.32 15.28
N LEU A 97 -0.59 -12.03 16.20
CA LEU A 97 -0.93 -11.50 17.52
C LEU A 97 -0.93 -9.98 17.48
N VAL A 98 -1.98 -9.37 18.01
CA VAL A 98 -2.06 -7.92 18.21
C VAL A 98 -2.20 -7.69 19.70
N SER A 99 -1.26 -6.98 20.31
CA SER A 99 -1.19 -6.79 21.78
C SER A 99 -1.25 -8.11 22.54
N GLY A 100 -0.58 -9.15 22.05
CA GLY A 100 -0.52 -10.48 22.66
C GLY A 100 -1.75 -11.37 22.48
N LYS A 101 -2.77 -10.90 21.75
CA LYS A 101 -4.00 -11.68 21.47
C LYS A 101 -4.12 -12.03 19.99
N PRO A 102 -4.60 -13.23 19.66
CA PRO A 102 -4.88 -13.58 18.26
C PRO A 102 -5.86 -12.60 17.61
N LEU A 103 -5.49 -12.08 16.44
CA LEU A 103 -6.40 -11.32 15.60
C LEU A 103 -7.38 -12.29 14.93
N VAL A 104 -8.63 -12.27 15.36
CA VAL A 104 -9.70 -13.05 14.74
C VAL A 104 -10.24 -12.29 13.53
N ARG A 105 -10.15 -12.89 12.36
CA ARG A 105 -10.65 -12.30 11.12
C ARG A 105 -12.08 -12.77 10.86
N PRO A 106 -12.96 -11.90 10.35
CA PRO A 106 -14.28 -12.33 9.92
C PRO A 106 -14.14 -13.27 8.71
N VAL A 107 -15.00 -14.26 8.61
CA VAL A 107 -14.93 -15.31 7.60
C VAL A 107 -14.95 -14.76 6.16
N TRP A 108 -15.75 -13.71 5.92
CA TRP A 108 -15.85 -13.05 4.61
C TRP A 108 -14.54 -12.35 4.16
N TYR A 109 -13.59 -12.13 5.07
CA TYR A 109 -12.29 -11.54 4.75
C TYR A 109 -11.50 -12.38 3.74
N TYR A 110 -11.75 -13.67 3.71
CA TYR A 110 -11.09 -14.64 2.83
C TYR A 110 -11.77 -14.76 1.45
N ASP A 111 -12.91 -14.12 1.26
CA ASP A 111 -13.59 -14.04 -0.04
C ASP A 111 -13.16 -12.78 -0.78
N VAL A 112 -12.34 -12.94 -1.82
CA VAL A 112 -11.86 -11.82 -2.63
C VAL A 112 -13.01 -11.06 -3.33
N MET A 113 -14.16 -11.69 -3.53
CA MET A 113 -15.35 -11.02 -4.07
C MET A 113 -16.00 -10.06 -3.06
N GLN A 114 -15.71 -10.22 -1.77
CA GLN A 114 -16.23 -9.36 -0.70
C GLN A 114 -15.18 -8.39 -0.17
N GLN A 115 -13.95 -8.88 0.02
CA GLN A 115 -12.84 -8.08 0.57
C GLN A 115 -12.08 -7.31 -0.52
N GLY A 116 -11.98 -7.85 -1.71
CA GLY A 116 -10.99 -7.52 -2.72
C GLY A 116 -9.75 -8.42 -2.58
N GLU A 117 -8.97 -8.54 -3.64
CA GLU A 117 -7.66 -9.20 -3.56
C GLU A 117 -6.71 -8.40 -2.64
N GLY A 118 -5.73 -9.06 -2.06
CA GLY A 118 -4.77 -8.40 -1.15
C GLY A 118 -4.00 -7.24 -1.80
N ILE A 119 -3.80 -7.32 -3.11
CA ILE A 119 -3.21 -6.22 -3.88
C ILE A 119 -4.10 -4.97 -3.87
N VAL A 120 -5.41 -5.10 -3.79
CA VAL A 120 -6.33 -3.96 -3.69
C VAL A 120 -6.34 -3.38 -2.28
N ASP A 121 -6.23 -4.23 -1.26
CA ASP A 121 -6.29 -3.81 0.15
C ASP A 121 -5.04 -3.04 0.58
N VAL A 122 -3.85 -3.62 0.41
CA VAL A 122 -2.59 -3.03 0.91
C VAL A 122 -1.98 -2.06 -0.09
N THR A 123 -2.01 -2.39 -1.38
CA THR A 123 -1.34 -1.60 -2.43
C THR A 123 -1.93 -0.19 -2.55
N THR A 124 -3.19 0.01 -2.15
CA THR A 124 -3.80 1.35 -2.09
C THR A 124 -2.96 2.31 -1.25
N HIS A 125 -2.51 1.89 -0.07
CA HIS A 125 -1.59 2.70 0.76
C HIS A 125 -0.24 2.93 0.07
N LEU A 126 0.32 1.90 -0.57
CA LEU A 126 1.65 1.98 -1.18
C LEU A 126 1.66 2.95 -2.38
N ILE A 127 0.64 2.87 -3.24
CA ILE A 127 0.45 3.77 -4.38
C ILE A 127 0.25 5.20 -3.89
N ASP A 128 -0.61 5.38 -2.89
CA ASP A 128 -0.87 6.68 -2.30
C ASP A 128 0.41 7.34 -1.76
N LEU A 129 1.19 6.61 -0.96
CA LEU A 129 2.45 7.10 -0.41
C LEU A 129 3.46 7.45 -1.49
N ILE A 130 3.52 6.69 -2.59
CA ILE A 130 4.40 6.98 -3.72
C ILE A 130 3.99 8.32 -4.36
N HIS A 131 2.71 8.47 -4.69
CA HIS A 131 2.22 9.68 -5.33
C HIS A 131 2.39 10.90 -4.43
N TRP A 132 2.03 10.78 -3.15
CA TRP A 132 2.10 11.85 -2.18
C TRP A 132 3.55 12.31 -1.85
N LYS A 133 4.52 11.37 -1.81
CA LYS A 133 5.93 11.69 -1.54
C LYS A 133 6.67 12.15 -2.78
N CYS A 134 6.48 11.43 -3.90
CA CYS A 134 7.30 11.61 -5.10
C CYS A 134 6.79 12.71 -6.04
N PHE A 135 5.49 13.01 -6.00
CA PHE A 135 4.85 13.97 -6.90
C PHE A 135 4.00 14.99 -6.12
N PRO A 136 4.61 15.70 -5.12
CA PRO A 136 3.88 16.69 -4.35
C PRO A 136 3.35 17.79 -5.28
N GLU A 137 2.18 18.35 -4.93
CA GLU A 137 1.52 19.45 -5.67
C GLU A 137 1.23 19.13 -7.16
N THR A 138 1.27 17.84 -7.53
CA THR A 138 1.00 17.40 -8.91
C THR A 138 -0.34 16.63 -8.96
N ILE A 139 -1.25 17.10 -9.80
CA ILE A 139 -2.45 16.33 -10.14
C ILE A 139 -2.05 15.30 -11.21
N LEU A 140 -2.09 14.02 -10.83
CA LEU A 140 -1.79 12.90 -11.73
C LEU A 140 -3.06 12.44 -12.43
N ASP A 141 -3.03 12.43 -13.76
CA ASP A 141 -4.08 11.82 -14.60
C ASP A 141 -3.70 10.35 -14.86
N TYR A 142 -4.44 9.41 -14.24
CA TYR A 142 -4.12 7.99 -14.36
C TYR A 142 -4.14 7.46 -15.81
N LYS A 143 -4.84 8.13 -16.72
CA LYS A 143 -4.89 7.75 -18.15
C LYS A 143 -3.69 8.25 -18.96
N LYS A 144 -3.01 9.28 -18.48
CA LYS A 144 -1.89 9.93 -19.20
C LYS A 144 -0.55 9.72 -18.51
N ASP A 145 -0.55 9.87 -17.17
CA ASP A 145 0.68 9.91 -16.39
C ASP A 145 1.10 8.53 -15.87
N ILE A 146 0.19 7.52 -15.90
CA ILE A 146 0.45 6.19 -15.35
C ILE A 146 0.39 5.15 -16.46
N ARG A 147 1.44 4.33 -16.55
CA ARG A 147 1.53 3.21 -17.48
C ARG A 147 1.96 1.94 -16.75
N ILE A 148 1.08 0.94 -16.67
CA ILE A 148 1.43 -0.39 -16.15
C ILE A 148 2.35 -1.10 -17.13
N THR A 149 3.50 -1.57 -16.63
CA THR A 149 4.52 -2.28 -17.42
C THR A 149 4.57 -3.78 -17.12
N GLY A 150 4.00 -4.19 -15.99
CA GLY A 150 3.87 -5.60 -15.60
C GLY A 150 3.02 -5.74 -14.35
N ALA A 151 2.28 -6.84 -14.27
CA ALA A 151 1.53 -7.21 -13.09
C ALA A 151 1.40 -8.73 -12.99
N LYS A 152 1.41 -9.24 -11.78
CA LYS A 152 1.07 -10.63 -11.48
C LYS A 152 0.38 -10.74 -10.15
N HIS A 153 -0.45 -11.77 -9.98
CA HIS A 153 -1.06 -12.12 -8.71
C HIS A 153 -1.01 -13.63 -8.49
N TRP A 154 -1.09 -14.04 -7.23
CA TRP A 154 -1.11 -15.45 -6.86
C TRP A 154 -1.80 -15.66 -5.51
N ALA A 155 -2.29 -16.89 -5.31
CA ALA A 155 -2.99 -17.25 -4.10
C ALA A 155 -2.04 -17.70 -2.98
N THR A 156 -2.47 -17.49 -1.75
CA THR A 156 -1.92 -18.15 -0.57
C THR A 156 -2.80 -19.35 -0.25
N PRO A 157 -2.24 -20.57 -0.23
CA PRO A 157 -2.98 -21.77 0.17
C PRO A 157 -3.18 -21.79 1.69
N LEU A 158 -4.40 -22.09 2.13
CA LEU A 158 -4.77 -22.21 3.55
C LEU A 158 -5.47 -23.55 3.77
N SER A 159 -4.95 -24.32 4.71
CA SER A 159 -5.65 -25.50 5.20
C SER A 159 -6.89 -25.10 6.00
N LEU A 160 -7.83 -26.06 6.21
CA LEU A 160 -8.96 -25.82 7.10
C LEU A 160 -8.50 -25.49 8.53
N SER A 161 -7.39 -26.08 8.98
CA SER A 161 -6.78 -25.77 10.28
C SER A 161 -6.31 -24.33 10.36
N ASP A 162 -5.65 -23.80 9.30
CA ASP A 162 -5.21 -22.41 9.24
C ASP A 162 -6.39 -21.44 9.23
N PHE A 163 -7.40 -21.75 8.42
CA PHE A 163 -8.62 -20.97 8.36
C PHE A 163 -9.32 -20.92 9.72
N SER A 164 -9.52 -22.09 10.36
CA SER A 164 -10.14 -22.19 11.68
C SER A 164 -9.35 -21.43 12.74
N LYS A 165 -8.01 -21.51 12.71
CA LYS A 165 -7.14 -20.80 13.64
C LYS A 165 -7.30 -19.29 13.55
N SER A 166 -7.53 -18.76 12.36
CA SER A 166 -7.62 -17.31 12.11
C SER A 166 -9.03 -16.75 12.17
N THR A 167 -10.08 -17.60 12.03
CA THR A 167 -11.48 -17.17 11.98
C THR A 167 -12.34 -17.71 13.11
N LEU A 168 -11.90 -18.79 13.78
CA LEU A 168 -12.67 -19.61 14.72
C LEU A 168 -13.82 -20.41 14.08
N ALA A 169 -13.95 -20.40 12.76
CA ALA A 169 -14.92 -21.24 12.02
C ALA A 169 -14.43 -22.69 11.90
N THR A 170 -15.33 -23.64 11.92
CA THR A 170 -15.03 -25.07 11.86
C THR A 170 -15.05 -25.66 10.45
N GLU A 171 -15.55 -24.89 9.48
CA GLU A 171 -15.68 -25.29 8.08
C GLU A 171 -15.55 -24.08 7.16
N PHE A 172 -15.27 -24.30 5.88
CA PHE A 172 -15.36 -23.27 4.87
C PHE A 172 -16.83 -22.99 4.55
N PRO A 173 -17.29 -21.72 4.57
CA PRO A 173 -18.64 -21.38 4.11
C PRO A 173 -18.83 -21.69 2.63
N ASP A 174 -20.05 -21.99 2.23
CA ASP A 174 -20.41 -22.37 0.85
C ASP A 174 -19.92 -21.38 -0.22
N TYR A 175 -19.92 -20.09 0.08
CA TYR A 175 -19.46 -19.07 -0.87
C TYR A 175 -17.94 -19.09 -1.13
N LEU A 176 -17.16 -19.79 -0.30
CA LEU A 176 -15.73 -20.02 -0.52
C LEU A 176 -15.44 -21.31 -1.31
N ASN A 177 -16.43 -22.20 -1.52
CA ASN A 177 -16.21 -23.48 -2.19
C ASN A 177 -15.62 -23.32 -3.61
N LYS A 178 -15.89 -22.20 -4.28
CA LYS A 178 -15.31 -21.86 -5.59
C LYS A 178 -13.78 -21.74 -5.57
N ASP A 179 -13.20 -21.41 -4.42
CA ASP A 179 -11.77 -21.18 -4.21
C ASP A 179 -11.11 -22.32 -3.42
N VAL A 180 -11.89 -23.39 -3.10
CA VAL A 180 -11.40 -24.58 -2.40
C VAL A 180 -11.07 -25.68 -3.41
N LYS A 181 -9.87 -26.23 -3.32
CA LYS A 181 -9.42 -27.40 -4.09
C LYS A 181 -8.64 -28.34 -3.17
N ASP A 182 -8.95 -29.62 -3.22
CA ASP A 182 -8.30 -30.67 -2.41
C ASP A 182 -8.22 -30.28 -0.91
N SER A 183 -9.35 -29.83 -0.35
CA SER A 183 -9.49 -29.35 1.04
C SER A 183 -8.60 -28.15 1.40
N THR A 184 -8.08 -27.44 0.43
CA THR A 184 -7.26 -26.23 0.60
C THR A 184 -7.95 -25.03 -0.02
N LEU A 185 -8.09 -23.97 0.75
CA LEU A 185 -8.60 -22.68 0.28
C LEU A 185 -7.46 -21.86 -0.34
N PHE A 186 -7.64 -21.38 -1.57
CA PHE A 186 -6.68 -20.56 -2.29
C PHE A 186 -7.15 -19.09 -2.28
N VAL A 187 -6.54 -18.27 -1.43
CA VAL A 187 -6.89 -16.86 -1.29
C VAL A 187 -5.96 -16.00 -2.15
N TYR A 188 -6.48 -15.34 -3.20
CA TYR A 188 -5.71 -14.42 -4.03
C TYR A 188 -5.41 -13.13 -3.27
N ALA A 189 -4.34 -13.16 -2.49
CA ALA A 189 -3.94 -12.09 -1.59
C ALA A 189 -2.60 -11.45 -1.97
N ASN A 190 -1.86 -12.05 -2.89
CA ASN A 190 -0.53 -11.62 -3.28
C ASN A 190 -0.54 -10.96 -4.64
N GLY A 191 0.34 -9.98 -4.83
CA GLY A 191 0.52 -9.38 -6.13
C GLY A 191 1.77 -8.52 -6.23
N GLU A 192 2.20 -8.34 -7.48
CA GLU A 192 3.24 -7.39 -7.86
C GLU A 192 2.73 -6.52 -8.99
N ILE A 193 3.05 -5.23 -8.93
CA ILE A 193 2.76 -4.27 -9.99
C ILE A 193 4.05 -3.51 -10.30
N ASN A 194 4.44 -3.50 -11.57
CA ASN A 194 5.45 -2.62 -12.11
C ASN A 194 4.77 -1.59 -13.01
N TYR A 195 5.04 -0.32 -12.78
CA TYR A 195 4.42 0.75 -13.57
C TYR A 195 5.33 1.97 -13.65
N GLN A 196 5.00 2.88 -14.55
CA GLN A 196 5.62 4.19 -14.63
C GLN A 196 4.64 5.27 -14.20
N VAL A 197 5.14 6.22 -13.42
CA VAL A 197 4.48 7.51 -13.20
C VAL A 197 5.31 8.54 -13.94
N LYS A 198 4.76 9.10 -15.02
CA LYS A 198 5.52 9.89 -15.99
C LYS A 198 6.72 9.05 -16.51
N ASP A 199 7.94 9.44 -16.17
CA ASP A 199 9.19 8.76 -16.54
C ASP A 199 9.80 7.91 -15.41
N VAL A 200 9.23 7.95 -14.20
CA VAL A 200 9.76 7.23 -13.02
C VAL A 200 9.25 5.80 -13.00
N ASN A 201 10.15 4.83 -12.99
CA ASN A 201 9.83 3.41 -12.83
C ASN A 201 9.58 3.07 -11.35
N VAL A 202 8.46 2.40 -11.11
CA VAL A 202 7.95 2.02 -9.79
C VAL A 202 7.70 0.52 -9.74
N GLY A 203 8.11 -0.13 -8.65
CA GLY A 203 7.81 -1.53 -8.35
C GLY A 203 7.11 -1.64 -6.99
N ILE A 204 6.02 -2.40 -6.94
CA ILE A 204 5.29 -2.70 -5.71
C ILE A 204 5.11 -4.20 -5.59
N SER A 205 5.31 -4.73 -4.39
CA SER A 205 5.03 -6.14 -4.05
C SER A 205 4.28 -6.23 -2.74
N VAL A 206 3.21 -7.01 -2.72
CA VAL A 206 2.44 -7.33 -1.51
C VAL A 206 2.31 -8.84 -1.41
N VAL A 207 2.73 -9.38 -0.27
CA VAL A 207 2.66 -10.82 0.03
C VAL A 207 1.90 -11.04 1.32
N TRP A 208 0.98 -11.99 1.30
CA TRP A 208 0.27 -12.48 2.47
C TRP A 208 0.64 -13.94 2.72
N ASN A 209 1.33 -14.20 3.82
CA ASN A 209 1.56 -15.54 4.32
C ASN A 209 0.50 -15.90 5.37
N PHE A 210 0.39 -17.18 5.73
CA PHE A 210 -0.55 -17.54 6.79
C PHE A 210 -0.11 -16.96 8.14
N GLN A 211 1.11 -17.26 8.56
CA GLN A 211 1.65 -16.86 9.87
C GLN A 211 3.15 -16.58 9.76
N ALA A 212 3.61 -15.58 10.50
CA ALA A 212 5.04 -15.34 10.67
C ALA A 212 5.68 -16.44 11.53
N PRO A 213 6.98 -16.73 11.33
CA PRO A 213 7.76 -17.52 12.29
C PRO A 213 7.67 -16.92 13.70
N GLU A 214 7.94 -17.74 14.72
CA GLU A 214 7.93 -17.28 16.11
C GLU A 214 8.92 -16.11 16.31
N GLY A 215 8.47 -15.07 17.00
CA GLY A 215 9.25 -13.85 17.22
C GLY A 215 9.39 -12.93 16.01
N ALA A 216 8.80 -13.30 14.87
CA ALA A 216 8.75 -12.45 13.68
C ALA A 216 7.38 -11.77 13.54
N GLY A 217 7.32 -10.73 12.68
CA GLY A 217 6.12 -9.97 12.39
C GLY A 217 5.99 -9.62 10.91
N ASP A 218 5.04 -8.74 10.61
CA ASP A 218 4.92 -8.16 9.27
C ASP A 218 6.19 -7.37 8.93
N THR A 219 6.58 -7.37 7.65
CA THR A 219 7.76 -6.64 7.17
C THR A 219 7.36 -5.62 6.12
N HIS A 220 8.13 -4.54 6.07
CA HIS A 220 7.95 -3.50 5.06
C HIS A 220 9.30 -2.96 4.61
N SER A 221 9.42 -2.67 3.33
CA SER A 221 10.52 -1.91 2.77
C SER A 221 10.02 -0.86 1.79
N SER A 222 10.56 0.35 1.92
CA SER A 222 10.34 1.45 0.98
C SER A 222 11.70 2.01 0.60
N ILE A 223 11.98 2.07 -0.70
CA ILE A 223 13.23 2.60 -1.26
C ILE A 223 12.86 3.65 -2.30
N ILE A 224 13.40 4.86 -2.13
CA ILE A 224 13.24 5.95 -3.10
C ILE A 224 14.63 6.49 -3.43
N LYS A 225 15.01 6.38 -4.70
CA LYS A 225 16.34 6.77 -5.19
C LYS A 225 16.31 8.19 -5.77
N GLY A 226 17.07 9.08 -5.16
CA GLY A 226 17.36 10.40 -5.68
C GLY A 226 18.74 10.47 -6.33
N THR A 227 19.04 11.58 -7.00
CA THR A 227 20.34 11.79 -7.67
C THR A 227 21.46 12.08 -6.68
N LYS A 228 21.16 12.59 -5.47
CA LYS A 228 22.15 12.88 -4.41
C LYS A 228 22.08 11.93 -3.24
N ALA A 229 20.91 11.36 -2.94
CA ALA A 229 20.73 10.39 -1.86
C ALA A 229 19.57 9.43 -2.16
N SER A 230 19.57 8.30 -1.47
CA SER A 230 18.45 7.37 -1.44
C SER A 230 17.89 7.29 -0.02
N ILE A 231 16.56 7.23 0.10
CA ILE A 231 15.87 7.14 1.38
C ILE A 231 15.21 5.77 1.49
N TYR A 232 15.33 5.16 2.66
CA TYR A 232 14.82 3.84 2.98
C TYR A 232 13.94 3.92 4.21
N ILE A 233 12.79 3.24 4.20
CA ILE A 233 12.07 2.86 5.41
C ILE A 233 12.08 1.34 5.43
N LEU A 234 12.70 0.76 6.45
CA LEU A 234 12.86 -0.69 6.58
C LEU A 234 12.24 -1.17 7.88
N GLN A 235 11.46 -2.24 7.78
CA GLN A 235 10.86 -2.95 8.90
C GLN A 235 11.07 -4.45 8.69
N GLY A 236 12.08 -5.01 9.30
CA GLY A 236 12.44 -6.41 9.19
C GLY A 236 13.13 -6.91 10.45
N LYS A 237 13.72 -8.08 10.37
CA LYS A 237 14.43 -8.70 11.51
C LYS A 237 15.53 -7.80 12.07
N GLU A 238 16.32 -7.17 11.21
CA GLU A 238 17.43 -6.28 11.62
C GLU A 238 16.93 -5.03 12.33
N GLN A 239 15.70 -4.60 12.07
CA GLN A 239 15.05 -3.48 12.73
C GLN A 239 14.23 -3.90 13.95
N GLY A 240 14.23 -5.20 14.31
CA GLY A 240 13.36 -5.75 15.37
C GLY A 240 11.87 -5.62 15.03
N TYR A 241 11.52 -5.68 13.74
CA TYR A 241 10.16 -5.50 13.20
C TYR A 241 9.51 -4.15 13.53
N SER A 242 10.33 -3.16 13.90
CA SER A 242 9.91 -1.76 14.07
C SER A 242 10.42 -0.95 12.87
N PRO A 243 9.58 -0.12 12.22
CA PRO A 243 10.02 0.64 11.05
C PRO A 243 11.10 1.65 11.43
N LYS A 244 12.13 1.76 10.61
CA LYS A 244 13.25 2.71 10.76
C LYS A 244 13.54 3.38 9.44
N LEU A 245 13.80 4.68 9.49
CA LEU A 245 14.20 5.47 8.32
C LEU A 245 15.72 5.57 8.26
N TYR A 246 16.25 5.41 7.05
CA TYR A 246 17.65 5.58 6.73
C TYR A 246 17.80 6.46 5.50
N ILE A 247 18.87 7.24 5.45
CA ILE A 247 19.28 7.97 4.26
C ILE A 247 20.71 7.58 3.90
N LYS A 248 20.94 7.29 2.62
CA LYS A 248 22.25 6.92 2.09
C LYS A 248 22.64 7.92 1.01
N LYS A 249 23.77 8.57 1.21
CA LYS A 249 24.41 9.45 0.24
C LYS A 249 24.75 8.70 -1.05
N ALA A 250 24.61 9.33 -2.20
CA ALA A 250 25.13 8.81 -3.46
C ALA A 250 26.66 8.96 -3.51
N ASP A 251 27.34 8.02 -4.16
CA ASP A 251 28.81 7.91 -4.12
C ASP A 251 29.53 9.16 -4.63
N GLN A 252 28.95 9.86 -5.62
CA GLN A 252 29.50 11.08 -6.22
C GLN A 252 29.30 12.35 -5.37
N VAL A 253 28.52 12.30 -4.30
CA VAL A 253 28.25 13.45 -3.43
C VAL A 253 29.33 13.59 -2.37
N ASN A 254 29.82 14.82 -2.14
CA ASN A 254 30.78 15.09 -1.10
C ASN A 254 30.19 14.84 0.30
N GLU A 255 30.96 14.21 1.18
CA GLU A 255 30.51 13.82 2.53
C GLU A 255 30.22 15.03 3.43
N ALA A 256 31.07 16.07 3.37
CA ALA A 256 30.89 17.26 4.19
C ALA A 256 29.65 18.04 3.77
N ASP A 257 29.43 18.19 2.45
CA ASP A 257 28.26 18.88 1.90
C ASP A 257 26.98 18.10 2.26
N PHE A 258 27.01 16.78 2.10
CA PHE A 258 25.86 15.94 2.47
C PHE A 258 25.50 16.08 3.93
N LYS A 259 26.50 16.05 4.83
CA LYS A 259 26.29 16.22 6.26
C LYS A 259 25.75 17.59 6.60
N LEU A 260 26.30 18.64 5.99
CA LEU A 260 25.80 20.01 6.19
C LEU A 260 24.31 20.13 5.85
N HIS A 261 23.89 19.60 4.70
CA HIS A 261 22.48 19.64 4.29
C HIS A 261 21.59 18.77 5.15
N LEU A 262 22.07 17.59 5.58
CA LEU A 262 21.33 16.70 6.49
C LEU A 262 21.11 17.37 7.86
N ASP A 263 22.16 17.96 8.44
CA ASP A 263 22.09 18.66 9.72
C ASP A 263 21.12 19.85 9.64
N HIS A 264 21.15 20.59 8.54
CA HIS A 264 20.23 21.71 8.32
C HIS A 264 18.76 21.27 8.31
N VAL A 265 18.45 20.16 7.61
CA VAL A 265 17.06 19.66 7.50
C VAL A 265 16.57 19.01 8.81
N THR A 266 17.46 18.45 9.61
CA THR A 266 17.10 17.76 10.86
C THR A 266 17.13 18.65 12.10
N SER A 267 17.64 19.87 12.00
CA SER A 267 17.73 20.85 13.11
C SER A 267 16.54 21.82 13.20
N GLY A 268 15.67 21.85 12.21
CA GLY A 268 14.46 22.69 12.13
C GLY A 268 13.22 21.87 12.42
#